data_b41b06482fdff84b537b9a1f014b12de
#
_entry.id   b41b06482fdff84b537b9a1f014b12de
#
_cell.length_a   1.000
_cell.length_b   1.000
_cell.length_c   1.000
_cell.angle_alpha   90.00
_cell.angle_beta   90.00
_cell.angle_gamma   90.00
#
_symmetry.space_group_name_H-M   'P 1'
#
loop_
_entity.id
_entity.type
_entity.pdbx_description
1 polymer ?
#
loop_
_entity_poly.entity_id
_entity_poly.type
_entity_poly.pdbx_seq_one_letter_code
_entity_poly.pdbx_strand_id
1 'polypeptide(L)'
;MARRLVDSLHRLARVRWEPTAADWWEAGKVIRRIGDSEDWEINKRREFQNDVLIALTARRHGATVVTANRRDFQLLSGELGVRLFVVE
;
A
#
# COMPACT_ATOMS: atom_id res chain seq x y z
N MET A 1 -13.78 -0.12 -13.16
CA MET A 1 -14.30 -1.34 -12.49
C MET A 1 -13.35 -1.87 -11.44
N ALA A 2 -12.12 -2.17 -11.80
CA ALA A 2 -11.12 -2.65 -10.83
C ALA A 2 -10.92 -1.68 -9.67
N ARG A 3 -10.90 -0.38 -9.95
CA ARG A 3 -10.74 0.64 -8.92
C ARG A 3 -11.90 0.65 -7.90
N ARG A 4 -13.12 0.44 -8.36
CA ARG A 4 -14.27 0.35 -7.45
C ARG A 4 -14.16 -0.86 -6.52
N LEU A 5 -13.69 -1.98 -7.05
CA LEU A 5 -13.48 -3.16 -6.23
C LEU A 5 -12.45 -2.90 -5.13
N VAL A 6 -11.33 -2.27 -5.49
CA VAL A 6 -10.28 -1.92 -4.54
C VAL A 6 -10.82 -0.95 -3.48
N ASP A 7 -11.56 0.09 -3.89
CA ASP A 7 -12.12 1.06 -2.96
C ASP A 7 -13.13 0.40 -2.00
N SER A 8 -13.96 -0.51 -2.50
CA SER A 8 -14.92 -1.23 -1.67
C SER A 8 -14.22 -2.12 -0.64
N LEU A 9 -13.20 -2.86 -1.06
CA LEU A 9 -12.42 -3.71 -0.16
C LEU A 9 -11.68 -2.85 0.88
N HIS A 10 -11.13 -1.73 0.46
CA HIS A 10 -10.44 -0.81 1.36
C HIS A 10 -11.41 -0.24 2.41
N ARG A 11 -12.64 0.14 2.02
CA ARG A 11 -13.63 0.63 2.97
C ARG A 11 -14.03 -0.43 3.98
N LEU A 12 -14.21 -1.67 3.56
CA LEU A 12 -14.52 -2.79 4.46
C LEU A 12 -13.37 -3.04 5.43
N ALA A 13 -12.15 -3.03 4.93
CA ALA A 13 -10.97 -3.23 5.76
C ALA A 13 -10.81 -2.09 6.76
N ARG A 14 -11.06 -0.84 6.34
CA ARG A 14 -10.88 0.34 7.19
C ARG A 14 -11.78 0.34 8.42
N VAL A 15 -12.95 -0.25 8.33
CA VAL A 15 -13.85 -0.38 9.48
C VAL A 15 -13.21 -1.22 10.58
N ARG A 16 -12.40 -2.22 10.21
CA ARG A 16 -11.81 -3.17 11.16
C ARG A 16 -10.31 -3.01 11.29
N TRP A 17 -9.63 -2.63 10.20
CA TRP A 17 -8.18 -2.67 10.07
C TRP A 17 -7.63 -1.28 9.78
N GLU A 18 -7.67 -0.44 10.77
CA GLU A 18 -7.08 0.89 10.65
C GLU A 18 -5.58 0.82 10.85
N PRO A 19 -4.82 1.70 10.17
CA PRO A 19 -3.39 1.81 10.41
C PRO A 19 -3.11 2.18 11.87
N THR A 20 -2.09 1.55 12.44
CA THR A 20 -1.61 1.87 13.78
C THR A 20 -0.56 2.98 13.72
N ALA A 21 -0.20 3.53 14.88
CA ALA A 21 0.90 4.48 14.97
C ALA A 21 2.21 3.87 14.42
N ALA A 22 2.44 2.58 14.69
CA ALA A 22 3.60 1.87 14.16
C ALA A 22 3.57 1.78 12.63
N ASP A 23 2.38 1.58 12.04
CA ASP A 23 2.22 1.57 10.59
C ASP A 23 2.59 2.94 9.98
N TRP A 24 2.15 4.02 10.59
CA TRP A 24 2.50 5.38 10.14
C TRP A 24 4.00 5.61 10.19
N TRP A 25 4.65 5.19 11.25
CA TRP A 25 6.10 5.30 11.40
C TRP A 25 6.84 4.49 10.33
N GLU A 26 6.43 3.24 10.14
CA GLU A 26 7.02 2.37 9.14
C GLU A 26 6.77 2.87 7.72
N ALA A 27 5.58 3.43 7.46
CA ALA A 27 5.25 4.01 6.17
C ALA A 27 6.23 5.11 5.77
N GLY A 28 6.61 5.98 6.69
CA GLY A 28 7.58 7.02 6.42
C GLY A 28 8.92 6.47 5.94
N LYS A 29 9.39 5.40 6.58
CA LYS A 29 10.63 4.72 6.19
C LYS A 29 10.53 4.06 4.83
N VAL A 30 9.43 3.39 4.56
CA VAL A 30 9.19 2.70 3.28
C VAL A 30 9.13 3.69 2.13
N ILE A 31 8.40 4.79 2.32
CA ILE A 31 8.29 5.85 1.31
C ILE A 31 9.67 6.43 1.00
N ARG A 32 10.48 6.63 2.03
CA ARG A 32 11.83 7.16 1.86
C ARG A 32 12.70 6.18 1.06
N ARG A 33 12.71 4.91 1.44
CA ARG A 33 13.53 3.91 0.75
C ARG A 33 13.14 3.76 -0.72
N ILE A 34 11.85 3.56 -0.99
CA ILE A 34 11.37 3.37 -2.35
C ILE A 34 11.49 4.68 -3.14
N GLY A 35 11.12 5.81 -2.54
CA GLY A 35 11.20 7.11 -3.19
C GLY A 35 12.63 7.47 -3.58
N ASP A 36 13.60 7.18 -2.74
CA ASP A 36 15.02 7.41 -3.04
C ASP A 36 15.51 6.47 -4.14
N SER A 37 15.13 5.21 -4.07
CA SER A 37 15.50 4.21 -5.07
C SER A 37 14.91 4.51 -6.45
N GLU A 38 13.66 5.00 -6.50
CA GLU A 38 12.96 5.33 -7.75
C GLU A 38 13.15 6.78 -8.18
N ASP A 39 13.87 7.57 -7.38
CA ASP A 39 14.09 9.00 -7.63
C ASP A 39 12.79 9.78 -7.78
N TRP A 40 11.86 9.53 -6.86
CA TRP A 40 10.55 10.18 -6.89
C TRP A 40 10.58 11.59 -6.29
N GLU A 41 9.86 12.51 -6.92
CA GLU A 41 9.59 13.81 -6.36
C GLU A 41 8.61 13.71 -5.20
N ILE A 42 8.45 14.80 -4.44
CA ILE A 42 7.65 14.80 -3.22
C ILE A 42 6.16 14.51 -3.45
N ASN A 43 5.59 14.96 -4.56
CA ASN A 43 4.19 14.70 -4.85
C ASN A 43 3.90 13.23 -5.05
N LYS A 44 4.78 12.53 -5.77
CA LYS A 44 4.64 11.07 -5.94
C LYS A 44 4.75 10.35 -4.60
N ARG A 45 5.65 10.80 -3.73
CA ARG A 45 5.80 10.20 -2.39
C ARG A 45 4.54 10.36 -1.56
N ARG A 46 3.89 11.53 -1.63
CA ARG A 46 2.62 11.77 -0.94
C ARG A 46 1.50 10.88 -1.46
N GLU A 47 1.40 10.74 -2.78
CA GLU A 47 0.40 9.87 -3.40
C GLU A 47 0.60 8.41 -3.00
N PHE A 48 1.85 8.00 -2.85
CA PHE A 48 2.21 6.65 -2.50
C PHE A 48 1.89 6.30 -1.04
N GLN A 49 1.75 7.29 -0.18
CA GLN A 49 1.55 7.08 1.27
C GLN A 49 0.34 6.20 1.57
N ASN A 50 -0.77 6.44 0.91
CA ASN A 50 -1.98 5.67 1.14
C ASN A 50 -1.77 4.19 0.77
N ASP A 51 -1.09 3.93 -0.34
CA ASP A 51 -0.78 2.57 -0.78
C ASP A 51 0.11 1.85 0.22
N VAL A 52 1.10 2.55 0.77
CA VAL A 52 1.99 1.99 1.79
C VAL A 52 1.20 1.59 3.04
N LEU A 53 0.30 2.44 3.50
CA LEU A 53 -0.53 2.15 4.67
C LEU A 53 -1.46 0.95 4.44
N ILE A 54 -2.03 0.85 3.24
CA ILE A 54 -2.84 -0.30 2.85
C ILE A 54 -1.99 -1.58 2.90
N ALA A 55 -0.80 -1.54 2.31
CA ALA A 55 0.10 -2.70 2.26
C ALA A 55 0.54 -3.14 3.66
N LEU A 56 0.91 -2.19 4.53
CA LEU A 56 1.32 -2.50 5.89
C LEU A 56 0.19 -3.11 6.71
N THR A 57 -1.01 -2.55 6.58
CA THR A 57 -2.19 -3.05 7.26
C THR A 57 -2.53 -4.46 6.79
N ALA A 58 -2.51 -4.70 5.48
CA ALA A 58 -2.76 -6.01 4.91
C ALA A 58 -1.73 -7.03 5.38
N ARG A 59 -0.44 -6.66 5.36
CA ARG A 59 0.63 -7.54 5.83
C ARG A 59 0.43 -7.95 7.29
N ARG A 60 0.08 -7.01 8.13
CA ARG A 60 -0.13 -7.25 9.57
C ARG A 60 -1.26 -8.24 9.81
N HIS A 61 -2.29 -8.20 8.98
CA HIS A 61 -3.44 -9.10 9.10
C HIS A 61 -3.34 -10.36 8.23
N GLY A 62 -2.24 -10.55 7.52
CA GLY A 62 -2.08 -11.71 6.62
C GLY A 62 -3.01 -11.67 5.42
N ALA A 63 -3.48 -10.48 5.04
CA ALA A 63 -4.42 -10.30 3.94
C ALA A 63 -3.72 -10.11 2.61
N THR A 64 -4.42 -10.40 1.53
CA THR A 64 -3.97 -10.13 0.16
C THR A 64 -4.52 -8.79 -0.30
N VAL A 65 -3.69 -7.95 -0.88
CA VAL A 65 -4.12 -6.68 -1.48
C VAL A 65 -4.62 -6.95 -2.89
N VAL A 66 -5.84 -6.51 -3.19
CA VAL A 66 -6.41 -6.55 -4.53
C VAL A 66 -6.32 -5.15 -5.11
N THR A 67 -5.61 -5.00 -6.22
CA THR A 67 -5.33 -3.68 -6.77
C THR A 67 -5.23 -3.71 -8.29
N ALA A 68 -5.58 -2.58 -8.93
CA ALA A 68 -5.30 -2.33 -10.34
C ALA A 68 -3.98 -1.59 -10.53
N ASN A 69 -3.39 -1.08 -9.47
CA ASN A 69 -2.11 -0.34 -9.51
C ASN A 69 -0.94 -1.31 -9.41
N ARG A 70 -0.64 -1.97 -10.53
CA ARG A 70 0.39 -3.01 -10.60
C ARG A 70 1.75 -2.49 -10.14
N ARG A 71 2.20 -1.38 -10.72
CA ARG A 71 3.58 -0.90 -10.53
C ARG A 71 3.88 -0.59 -9.06
N ASP A 72 3.05 0.23 -8.43
CA ASP A 72 3.31 0.67 -7.07
C ASP A 72 3.20 -0.49 -6.07
N PHE A 73 2.22 -1.37 -6.25
CA PHE A 73 2.07 -2.50 -5.34
C PHE A 73 3.09 -3.62 -5.59
N GLN A 74 3.66 -3.73 -6.78
CA GLN A 74 4.80 -4.62 -7.00
C GLN A 74 6.03 -4.14 -6.24
N LEU A 75 6.28 -2.84 -6.20
CA LEU A 75 7.34 -2.27 -5.38
C LEU A 75 7.09 -2.57 -3.89
N LEU A 76 5.86 -2.41 -3.43
CA LEU A 76 5.50 -2.70 -2.04
C LEU A 76 5.58 -4.18 -1.72
N SER A 77 5.18 -5.04 -2.63
CA SER A 77 5.30 -6.49 -2.43
C SER A 77 6.76 -6.90 -2.29
N GLY A 78 7.64 -6.35 -3.12
CA GLY A 78 9.08 -6.61 -3.03
C GLY A 78 9.69 -6.12 -1.72
N GLU A 79 9.26 -4.95 -1.25
CA GLU A 79 9.80 -4.34 -0.03
C GLU A 79 9.23 -4.96 1.25
N LEU A 80 7.94 -5.28 1.26
CA LEU A 80 7.21 -5.67 2.47
C LEU A 80 6.78 -7.13 2.51
N GLY A 81 6.85 -7.83 1.40
CA GLY A 81 6.39 -9.22 1.33
C GLY A 81 4.88 -9.37 1.37
N VAL A 82 4.12 -8.31 1.10
CA VAL A 82 2.67 -8.38 1.08
C VAL A 82 2.19 -9.14 -0.16
N ARG A 83 1.14 -9.94 -0.01
CA ARG A 83 0.57 -10.69 -1.12
C ARG A 83 -0.32 -9.80 -1.97
N LEU A 84 -0.22 -9.96 -3.29
CA LEU A 84 -0.96 -9.15 -4.24
C LEU A 84 -1.84 -10.01 -5.15
N PHE A 85 -2.99 -9.45 -5.49
CA PHE A 85 -3.80 -9.89 -6.62
C PHE A 85 -4.03 -8.67 -7.51
N VAL A 86 -3.41 -8.65 -8.68
CA VAL A 86 -3.51 -7.52 -9.60
C VAL A 86 -4.68 -7.73 -10.56
N VAL A 87 -5.59 -6.76 -10.60
CA VAL A 87 -6.77 -6.78 -11.49
C VAL A 87 -6.46 -5.89 -12.68
N GLU A 88 -6.79 -6.34 -13.86
CA GLU A 88 -6.58 -5.57 -15.11
C GLU A 88 -7.87 -5.08 -15.72
#